data_cefa4ecfbed715f9e67b6f6e94ccefac
#
_entry.id   cefa4ecfbed715f9e67b6f6e94ccefac
#
_cell.length_a   1.000
_cell.length_b   1.000
_cell.length_c   1.000
_cell.angle_alpha   90.00
_cell.angle_beta   90.00
_cell.angle_gamma   90.00
#
_symmetry.space_group_name_H-M   'P 1'
#
loop_
_entity.id
_entity.type
_entity.pdbx_description
1 polymer ?
#
loop_
_entity_poly.entity_id
_entity_poly.type
_entity_poly.pdbx_seq_one_letter_code
_entity_poly.pdbx_strand_id
1 'polypeptide(L)'
;FRIVAVAHAGTGFFGDGGTSIQTRQDVMLLSGLPPVVREGDVFDAGFTVRNGSDKAQSVTLTPALRANDTSLAVSPRTVSLAAGEARSVSWPVSVPAGTTTLAWQLDARSDGGSDVLKLSQQVLPAVPTRVMQATLLQLDGSHTLKLERPADALAGRGGLAISAAPTLAGNLAGMHDYMRAYPYTCIEQRVSRALALDDAGLWADAMSRLPSHL
;
A
#
# COMPACT_ATOMS: atom_id res chain seq x y z
N PHE A 1 22.01 -3.96 -2.39
CA PHE A 1 21.32 -5.15 -2.90
C PHE A 1 22.21 -6.36 -2.66
N ARG A 2 21.65 -7.44 -2.10
CA ARG A 2 22.33 -8.74 -2.00
C ARG A 2 21.73 -9.67 -3.06
N ILE A 3 22.59 -10.21 -3.91
CA ILE A 3 22.21 -11.20 -4.91
C ILE A 3 22.69 -12.55 -4.39
N VAL A 4 21.78 -13.51 -4.30
CA VAL A 4 22.10 -14.88 -3.92
C VAL A 4 21.63 -15.79 -5.04
N ALA A 5 22.50 -16.67 -5.48
CA ALA A 5 22.19 -17.75 -6.41
C ALA A 5 22.32 -19.08 -5.68
N VAL A 6 21.35 -19.94 -5.87
CA VAL A 6 21.35 -21.32 -5.36
C VAL A 6 21.24 -22.24 -6.58
N ALA A 7 22.10 -23.21 -6.66
CA ALA A 7 22.08 -24.22 -7.71
C ALA A 7 22.03 -25.63 -7.09
N HIS A 8 21.34 -26.55 -7.75
CA HIS A 8 21.33 -27.95 -7.37
C HIS A 8 21.40 -28.82 -8.63
N ALA A 9 22.00 -29.99 -8.48
CA ALA A 9 22.03 -31.03 -9.50
C ALA A 9 21.67 -32.38 -8.86
N GLY A 10 20.51 -32.91 -9.23
CA GLY A 10 19.95 -34.08 -8.58
C GLY A 10 19.69 -33.89 -7.09
N THR A 11 19.77 -34.93 -6.31
CA THR A 11 19.49 -34.94 -4.86
C THR A 11 20.72 -34.76 -3.97
N GLY A 12 21.92 -34.76 -4.54
CA GLY A 12 23.17 -34.81 -3.78
C GLY A 12 24.11 -33.63 -3.95
N PHE A 13 23.85 -32.73 -4.90
CA PHE A 13 24.73 -31.60 -5.17
C PHE A 13 23.98 -30.29 -4.98
N PHE A 14 24.46 -29.49 -4.04
CA PHE A 14 23.94 -28.16 -3.76
C PHE A 14 25.12 -27.19 -3.73
N GLY A 15 24.89 -26.00 -4.23
CA GLY A 15 25.84 -24.92 -4.15
C GLY A 15 25.11 -23.59 -4.05
N ASP A 16 25.67 -22.67 -3.31
CA ASP A 16 25.20 -21.30 -3.23
C ASP A 16 26.35 -20.32 -3.46
N GLY A 17 26.02 -19.17 -3.93
CA GLY A 17 26.94 -18.06 -4.09
C GLY A 17 26.20 -16.75 -3.96
N GLY A 18 26.88 -15.73 -3.47
CA GLY A 18 26.25 -14.44 -3.30
C GLY A 18 27.22 -13.28 -3.49
N THR A 19 26.68 -12.16 -3.90
CA THR A 19 27.40 -10.89 -3.98
C THR A 19 26.53 -9.75 -3.51
N SER A 20 27.14 -8.64 -3.13
CA SER A 20 26.44 -7.41 -2.73
C SER A 20 26.80 -6.28 -3.67
N ILE A 21 25.77 -5.59 -4.14
CA ILE A 21 25.90 -4.37 -4.95
C ILE A 21 25.44 -3.19 -4.10
N GLN A 22 26.27 -2.18 -3.96
CA GLN A 22 25.89 -0.92 -3.32
C GLN A 22 25.70 0.13 -4.41
N THR A 23 24.53 0.74 -4.45
CA THR A 23 24.26 1.93 -5.22
C THR A 23 24.35 3.16 -4.31
N ARG A 24 25.00 4.19 -4.75
CA ARG A 24 25.13 5.46 -4.01
C ARG A 24 24.68 6.60 -4.91
N GLN A 25 24.05 7.58 -4.32
CA GLN A 25 23.74 8.87 -4.91
C GLN A 25 24.31 9.95 -3.99
N ASP A 26 24.72 11.08 -4.57
CA ASP A 26 25.27 12.18 -3.78
C ASP A 26 24.21 12.85 -2.90
N VAL A 27 22.95 12.84 -3.34
CA VAL A 27 21.80 13.25 -2.55
C VAL A 27 20.79 12.11 -2.55
N MET A 28 20.31 11.71 -1.39
CA MET A 28 19.32 10.65 -1.22
C MET A 28 18.19 11.10 -0.30
N LEU A 29 16.96 10.79 -0.69
CA LEU A 29 15.76 10.98 0.09
C LEU A 29 15.20 9.65 0.58
N LEU A 30 14.78 9.61 1.84
CA LEU A 30 14.09 8.49 2.43
C LEU A 30 12.80 8.99 3.10
N SER A 31 11.73 8.24 2.97
CA SER A 31 10.47 8.53 3.64
C SER A 31 10.47 8.01 5.07
N GLY A 32 10.00 8.85 5.99
CA GLY A 32 9.61 8.50 7.36
C GLY A 32 8.13 8.81 7.60
N LEU A 33 7.31 8.81 6.55
CA LEU A 33 5.87 9.04 6.66
C LEU A 33 5.18 7.91 7.42
N PRO A 34 4.17 8.21 8.24
CA PRO A 34 3.37 7.17 8.88
C PRO A 34 2.66 6.33 7.82
N PRO A 35 2.58 5.00 8.02
CA PRO A 35 1.97 4.10 7.04
C PRO A 35 0.45 4.29 6.89
N VAL A 36 -0.19 4.81 7.92
CA VAL A 36 -1.63 5.06 7.97
C VAL A 36 -1.88 6.46 8.51
N VAL A 37 -2.75 7.19 7.83
CA VAL A 37 -3.28 8.49 8.27
C VAL A 37 -4.80 8.48 8.14
N ARG A 38 -5.46 9.33 8.93
CA ARG A 38 -6.92 9.47 8.92
C ARG A 38 -7.32 10.90 8.60
N GLU A 39 -8.53 11.08 8.14
CA GLU A 39 -9.12 12.41 8.03
C GLU A 39 -9.08 13.14 9.38
N GLY A 40 -8.69 14.40 9.37
CA GLY A 40 -8.56 15.21 10.57
C GLY A 40 -7.29 14.98 11.37
N ASP A 41 -6.44 14.02 11.02
CA ASP A 41 -5.15 13.84 11.67
C ASP A 41 -4.26 15.07 11.48
N VAL A 42 -3.47 15.34 12.51
CA VAL A 42 -2.37 16.30 12.48
C VAL A 42 -1.09 15.53 12.79
N PHE A 43 -0.13 15.57 11.90
CA PHE A 43 1.13 14.84 12.07
C PHE A 43 2.30 15.58 11.44
N ASP A 44 3.52 15.24 11.87
CA ASP A 44 4.75 15.68 11.25
C ASP A 44 5.17 14.72 10.14
N ALA A 45 5.06 15.18 8.89
CA ALA A 45 5.51 14.42 7.72
C ALA A 45 7.05 14.43 7.68
N GLY A 46 7.65 13.35 8.14
CA GLY A 46 9.08 13.18 8.27
C GLY A 46 9.74 12.61 7.02
N PHE A 47 10.91 13.15 6.67
CA PHE A 47 11.78 12.63 5.62
C PHE A 47 13.23 12.70 6.10
N THR A 48 14.06 11.80 5.60
CA THR A 48 15.51 11.87 5.83
C THR A 48 16.20 12.22 4.53
N VAL A 49 17.01 13.26 4.57
CA VAL A 49 17.93 13.60 3.49
C VAL A 49 19.33 13.18 3.86
N ARG A 50 20.04 12.54 2.96
CA ARG A 50 21.42 12.07 3.17
C ARG A 50 22.33 12.62 2.09
N ASN A 51 23.48 13.11 2.52
CA ASN A 51 24.60 13.41 1.66
C ASN A 51 25.47 12.15 1.51
N GLY A 52 25.44 11.52 0.35
CA GLY A 52 26.25 10.33 0.04
C GLY A 52 27.66 10.65 -0.49
N SER A 53 27.98 11.93 -0.70
CA SER A 53 29.26 12.36 -1.22
C SER A 53 30.32 12.51 -0.11
N ASP A 54 31.55 12.75 -0.52
CA ASP A 54 32.71 12.99 0.33
C ASP A 54 32.91 14.45 0.74
N LYS A 55 32.01 15.36 0.36
CA LYS A 55 32.05 16.79 0.59
C LYS A 55 30.78 17.28 1.28
N ALA A 56 30.90 18.35 2.04
CA ALA A 56 29.75 19.04 2.60
C ALA A 56 28.88 19.64 1.48
N GLN A 57 27.57 19.55 1.61
CA GLN A 57 26.61 20.06 0.65
C GLN A 57 25.49 20.85 1.34
N SER A 58 24.99 21.87 0.64
CA SER A 58 23.74 22.54 0.98
C SER A 58 22.63 21.98 0.09
N VAL A 59 21.62 21.35 0.70
CA VAL A 59 20.53 20.71 -0.02
C VAL A 59 19.25 21.49 0.18
N THR A 60 18.64 21.95 -0.92
CA THR A 60 17.33 22.58 -0.93
C THR A 60 16.26 21.50 -1.16
N LEU A 61 15.30 21.44 -0.25
CA LEU A 61 14.16 20.54 -0.25
C LEU A 61 12.91 21.31 -0.63
N THR A 62 12.28 20.92 -1.71
CA THR A 62 11.06 21.53 -2.24
C THR A 62 9.93 20.51 -2.22
N PRO A 63 9.06 20.55 -1.18
CA PRO A 63 7.91 19.66 -1.09
C PRO A 63 6.74 20.16 -1.94
N ALA A 64 5.99 19.22 -2.49
CA ALA A 64 4.64 19.43 -3.01
C ALA A 64 3.73 18.36 -2.40
N LEU A 65 2.61 18.80 -1.84
CA LEU A 65 1.62 17.96 -1.20
C LEU A 65 0.24 18.21 -1.80
N ARG A 66 -0.46 17.13 -2.12
CA ARG A 66 -1.86 17.20 -2.58
C ARG A 66 -2.73 16.29 -1.70
N ALA A 67 -3.88 16.83 -1.30
CA ALA A 67 -4.97 16.08 -0.70
C ALA A 67 -6.02 15.85 -1.79
N ASN A 68 -6.19 14.65 -2.28
CA ASN A 68 -6.88 14.35 -3.53
C ASN A 68 -6.33 15.25 -4.66
N ASP A 69 -7.18 16.12 -5.23
CA ASP A 69 -6.79 17.07 -6.27
C ASP A 69 -6.42 18.48 -5.76
N THR A 70 -6.52 18.71 -4.46
CA THR A 70 -6.25 20.02 -3.84
C THR A 70 -4.82 20.12 -3.36
N SER A 71 -4.09 21.14 -3.78
CA SER A 71 -2.73 21.40 -3.28
C SER A 71 -2.78 21.98 -1.86
N LEU A 72 -1.95 21.43 -0.98
CA LEU A 72 -1.72 21.95 0.37
C LEU A 72 -0.39 22.71 0.40
N ALA A 73 -0.40 23.84 1.11
CA ALA A 73 0.78 24.69 1.22
C ALA A 73 1.85 24.02 2.12
N VAL A 74 3.04 23.81 1.57
CA VAL A 74 4.22 23.31 2.28
C VAL A 74 5.43 24.11 1.82
N SER A 75 6.18 24.67 2.77
CA SER A 75 7.30 25.58 2.45
C SER A 75 8.60 24.81 2.19
N PRO A 76 9.42 25.25 1.22
CA PRO A 76 10.75 24.71 1.02
C PRO A 76 11.66 24.91 2.26
N ARG A 77 12.67 24.04 2.39
CA ARG A 77 13.71 24.12 3.43
C ARG A 77 15.08 23.86 2.83
N THR A 78 16.09 24.51 3.37
CA THR A 78 17.48 24.25 3.01
C THR A 78 18.22 23.71 4.24
N VAL A 79 19.01 22.65 4.05
CA VAL A 79 19.80 22.02 5.09
C VAL A 79 21.25 21.87 4.62
N SER A 80 22.18 22.16 5.52
CA SER A 80 23.60 21.90 5.27
C SER A 80 23.98 20.55 5.89
N LEU A 81 24.61 19.69 5.11
CA LEU A 81 24.98 18.33 5.47
C LEU A 81 26.48 18.15 5.29
N ALA A 82 27.18 17.66 6.30
CA ALA A 82 28.57 17.21 6.17
C ALA A 82 28.65 15.98 5.24
N ALA A 83 29.85 15.60 4.82
CA ALA A 83 30.10 14.38 4.06
C ALA A 83 29.54 13.15 4.79
N GLY A 84 28.72 12.36 4.12
CA GLY A 84 28.09 11.16 4.67
C GLY A 84 26.96 11.41 5.69
N GLU A 85 26.68 12.67 6.06
CA GLU A 85 25.65 13.01 7.04
C GLU A 85 24.25 12.72 6.52
N ALA A 86 23.36 12.27 7.43
CA ALA A 86 21.93 12.17 7.21
C ALA A 86 21.19 13.03 8.23
N ARG A 87 20.16 13.73 7.82
CA ARG A 87 19.35 14.60 8.68
C ARG A 87 17.87 14.40 8.42
N SER A 88 17.10 14.29 9.49
CA SER A 88 15.64 14.27 9.41
C SER A 88 15.09 15.68 9.31
N VAL A 89 14.10 15.85 8.42
CA VAL A 89 13.35 17.08 8.21
C VAL A 89 11.87 16.74 8.22
N SER A 90 11.03 17.56 8.82
CA SER A 90 9.60 17.31 8.88
C SER A 90 8.79 18.56 8.55
N TRP A 91 7.55 18.34 8.10
CA TRP A 91 6.55 19.38 7.88
C TRP A 91 5.26 19.01 8.62
N PRO A 92 4.69 19.95 9.39
CA PRO A 92 3.39 19.73 10.00
C PRO A 92 2.31 19.68 8.90
N VAL A 93 1.46 18.67 8.97
CA VAL A 93 0.35 18.45 8.03
C VAL A 93 -0.92 18.21 8.78
N SER A 94 -1.97 18.93 8.38
CA SER A 94 -3.35 18.64 8.78
C SER A 94 -4.09 18.01 7.61
N VAL A 95 -4.68 16.84 7.83
CA VAL A 95 -5.40 16.10 6.80
C VAL A 95 -6.83 16.64 6.68
N PRO A 96 -7.23 17.24 5.55
CA PRO A 96 -8.58 17.77 5.40
C PRO A 96 -9.65 16.68 5.44
N ALA A 97 -10.84 17.03 5.88
CA ALA A 97 -12.00 16.13 5.77
C ALA A 97 -12.30 15.82 4.29
N GLY A 98 -12.75 14.59 4.01
CA GLY A 98 -13.04 14.12 2.65
C GLY A 98 -11.79 13.72 1.85
N THR A 99 -10.60 13.80 2.46
CA THR A 99 -9.37 13.32 1.82
C THR A 99 -9.35 11.78 1.82
N THR A 100 -9.04 11.19 0.68
CA THR A 100 -8.84 9.73 0.53
C THR A 100 -7.39 9.38 0.21
N THR A 101 -6.63 10.36 -0.27
CA THR A 101 -5.23 10.16 -0.67
C THR A 101 -4.43 11.44 -0.41
N LEU A 102 -3.23 11.29 0.16
CA LEU A 102 -2.20 12.30 0.19
C LEU A 102 -1.10 11.93 -0.80
N ALA A 103 -0.87 12.77 -1.80
CA ALA A 103 0.19 12.59 -2.77
C ALA A 103 1.34 13.56 -2.47
N TRP A 104 2.52 12.99 -2.26
CA TRP A 104 3.76 13.70 -1.96
C TRP A 104 4.70 13.67 -3.14
N GLN A 105 5.30 14.80 -3.42
CA GLN A 105 6.54 14.88 -4.19
C GLN A 105 7.52 15.74 -3.39
N LEU A 106 8.70 15.21 -3.12
CA LEU A 106 9.78 15.94 -2.50
C LEU A 106 10.97 15.96 -3.43
N ASP A 107 11.34 17.14 -3.88
CA ASP A 107 12.53 17.38 -4.69
C ASP A 107 13.67 17.84 -3.76
N ALA A 108 14.82 17.18 -3.86
CA ALA A 108 16.06 17.57 -3.19
C ALA A 108 17.08 17.96 -4.25
N ARG A 109 17.70 19.14 -4.09
CA ARG A 109 18.70 19.66 -5.02
C ARG A 109 19.89 20.25 -4.29
N SER A 110 21.09 19.95 -4.78
CA SER A 110 22.35 20.55 -4.40
C SER A 110 23.23 20.75 -5.62
N ASP A 111 24.40 21.37 -5.46
CA ASP A 111 25.38 21.48 -6.54
C ASP A 111 25.97 20.11 -6.97
N GLY A 112 25.96 19.14 -6.04
CA GLY A 112 26.51 17.79 -6.28
C GLY A 112 25.50 16.79 -6.84
N GLY A 113 24.20 17.10 -6.85
CA GLY A 113 23.19 16.15 -7.33
C GLY A 113 21.77 16.47 -6.93
N SER A 114 20.87 15.62 -7.34
CA SER A 114 19.45 15.75 -7.01
C SER A 114 18.79 14.40 -6.81
N ASP A 115 17.70 14.40 -6.04
CA ASP A 115 16.81 13.24 -5.89
C ASP A 115 15.35 13.70 -5.86
N VAL A 116 14.44 12.83 -6.28
CA VAL A 116 13.00 13.09 -6.27
C VAL A 116 12.29 11.89 -5.69
N LEU A 117 11.58 12.11 -4.59
CA LEU A 117 10.78 11.10 -3.95
C LEU A 117 9.29 11.38 -4.19
N LYS A 118 8.57 10.41 -4.77
CA LYS A 118 7.12 10.47 -4.99
C LYS A 118 6.45 9.36 -4.20
N LEU A 119 5.45 9.71 -3.41
CA LEU A 119 4.75 8.79 -2.51
C LEU A 119 3.26 9.08 -2.52
N SER A 120 2.46 8.04 -2.30
CA SER A 120 1.04 8.13 -2.09
C SER A 120 0.68 7.44 -0.77
N GLN A 121 -0.02 8.15 0.11
CA GLN A 121 -0.57 7.62 1.36
C GLN A 121 -2.08 7.51 1.22
N GLN A 122 -2.63 6.36 1.55
CA GLN A 122 -4.07 6.20 1.70
C GLN A 122 -4.52 6.87 2.99
N VAL A 123 -5.57 7.66 2.90
CA VAL A 123 -6.23 8.29 4.05
C VAL A 123 -7.49 7.50 4.38
N LEU A 124 -7.58 7.05 5.62
CA LEU A 124 -8.75 6.35 6.12
C LEU A 124 -9.79 7.35 6.68
N PRO A 125 -11.07 6.98 6.74
CA PRO A 125 -12.07 7.81 7.41
C PRO A 125 -11.70 8.05 8.87
N ALA A 126 -12.06 9.23 9.40
CA ALA A 126 -11.85 9.58 10.81
C ALA A 126 -12.53 8.58 11.75
N VAL A 127 -13.69 8.06 11.34
CA VAL A 127 -14.48 7.07 12.09
C VAL A 127 -14.62 5.81 11.24
N PRO A 128 -14.40 4.63 11.83
CA PRO A 128 -14.60 3.37 11.10
C PRO A 128 -16.08 3.16 10.74
N THR A 129 -16.32 2.51 9.61
CA THR A 129 -17.68 2.10 9.24
C THR A 129 -18.20 1.07 10.23
N ARG A 130 -19.40 1.28 10.74
CA ARG A 130 -20.13 0.31 11.56
C ARG A 130 -21.31 -0.24 10.77
N VAL A 131 -21.52 -1.54 10.87
CA VAL A 131 -22.76 -2.19 10.42
C VAL A 131 -23.75 -2.09 11.57
N MET A 132 -24.78 -1.28 11.42
CA MET A 132 -25.80 -1.07 12.46
C MET A 132 -26.90 -2.12 12.39
N GLN A 133 -27.21 -2.62 11.20
CA GLN A 133 -28.21 -3.64 10.98
C GLN A 133 -27.75 -4.57 9.86
N ALA A 134 -27.82 -5.87 10.08
CA ALA A 134 -27.65 -6.89 9.04
C ALA A 134 -28.84 -7.85 9.14
N THR A 135 -29.53 -8.06 8.04
CA THR A 135 -30.70 -8.93 7.97
C THR A 135 -30.53 -9.89 6.80
N LEU A 136 -30.71 -11.17 7.03
CA LEU A 136 -30.80 -12.20 6.03
C LEU A 136 -32.21 -12.78 6.08
N LEU A 137 -32.90 -12.81 4.96
CA LEU A 137 -34.23 -13.35 4.87
C LEU A 137 -34.44 -14.09 3.56
N GLN A 138 -35.34 -15.05 3.58
CA GLN A 138 -35.84 -15.67 2.36
C GLN A 138 -37.00 -14.81 1.84
N LEU A 139 -36.85 -14.35 0.58
CA LEU A 139 -37.86 -13.54 -0.07
C LEU A 139 -38.87 -14.42 -0.78
N ASP A 140 -40.14 -14.30 -0.39
CA ASP A 140 -41.29 -14.87 -1.07
C ASP A 140 -42.27 -13.73 -1.39
N GLY A 141 -42.32 -13.38 -2.69
CA GLY A 141 -43.07 -12.22 -3.16
C GLY A 141 -42.39 -10.88 -2.80
N SER A 142 -42.96 -10.11 -1.90
CA SER A 142 -42.45 -8.79 -1.50
C SER A 142 -42.15 -8.71 -0.01
N HIS A 143 -41.12 -7.97 0.36
CA HIS A 143 -40.78 -7.71 1.74
C HIS A 143 -40.48 -6.23 1.97
N THR A 144 -40.97 -5.67 3.05
CA THR A 144 -40.68 -4.29 3.46
C THR A 144 -39.83 -4.31 4.72
N LEU A 145 -38.64 -3.75 4.63
CA LEU A 145 -37.71 -3.60 5.76
C LEU A 145 -37.71 -2.15 6.21
N LYS A 146 -38.04 -1.93 7.50
CA LYS A 146 -37.92 -0.63 8.14
C LYS A 146 -36.45 -0.40 8.51
N LEU A 147 -35.88 0.68 8.02
CA LEU A 147 -34.52 1.10 8.30
C LEU A 147 -34.52 2.42 9.08
N GLU A 148 -33.70 2.48 10.09
CA GLU A 148 -33.49 3.70 10.86
C GLU A 148 -32.03 4.14 10.70
N ARG A 149 -31.87 5.41 10.30
CA ARG A 149 -30.54 6.02 10.29
C ARG A 149 -30.12 6.31 11.73
N PRO A 150 -28.92 5.87 12.17
CA PRO A 150 -28.39 6.23 13.48
C PRO A 150 -28.31 7.75 13.65
N ALA A 151 -28.67 8.26 14.83
CA ALA A 151 -28.70 9.69 15.12
C ALA A 151 -27.28 10.33 15.03
N ASP A 152 -26.24 9.53 15.28
CA ASP A 152 -24.82 9.92 15.24
C ASP A 152 -24.17 9.67 13.86
N ALA A 153 -24.93 9.27 12.85
CA ALA A 153 -24.40 9.02 11.53
C ALA A 153 -23.93 10.33 10.86
N LEU A 154 -22.71 10.33 10.37
CA LEU A 154 -22.11 11.47 9.65
C LEU A 154 -22.91 11.81 8.40
N ALA A 155 -23.13 13.11 8.15
CA ALA A 155 -23.84 13.57 6.97
C ALA A 155 -23.10 13.15 5.69
N GLY A 156 -23.84 12.62 4.71
CA GLY A 156 -23.29 12.20 3.43
C GLY A 156 -22.43 10.94 3.50
N ARG A 157 -22.36 10.25 4.65
CA ARG A 157 -21.60 9.02 4.82
C ARG A 157 -22.50 7.85 5.21
N GLY A 158 -22.03 6.64 4.89
CA GLY A 158 -22.79 5.41 5.06
C GLY A 158 -23.73 5.15 3.88
N GLY A 159 -24.48 4.07 3.98
CA GLY A 159 -25.40 3.63 2.94
C GLY A 159 -26.10 2.33 3.33
N LEU A 160 -26.94 1.87 2.44
CA LEU A 160 -27.61 0.57 2.49
C LEU A 160 -27.05 -0.30 1.37
N ALA A 161 -26.55 -1.47 1.72
CA ALA A 161 -26.19 -2.51 0.76
C ALA A 161 -27.28 -3.58 0.77
N ILE A 162 -27.88 -3.84 -0.39
CA ILE A 162 -28.87 -4.90 -0.58
C ILE A 162 -28.31 -5.86 -1.63
N SER A 163 -28.34 -7.15 -1.32
CA SER A 163 -28.05 -8.21 -2.29
C SER A 163 -29.19 -9.22 -2.31
N ALA A 164 -29.55 -9.70 -3.49
CA ALA A 164 -30.49 -10.78 -3.69
C ALA A 164 -29.82 -11.89 -4.50
N ALA A 165 -29.99 -13.13 -4.07
CA ALA A 165 -29.45 -14.29 -4.76
C ALA A 165 -30.46 -15.43 -4.74
N PRO A 166 -30.54 -16.28 -5.77
CA PRO A 166 -31.49 -17.40 -5.81
C PRO A 166 -31.14 -18.49 -4.80
N THR A 167 -29.91 -18.54 -4.35
CA THR A 167 -29.42 -19.50 -3.34
C THR A 167 -28.41 -18.82 -2.40
N LEU A 168 -28.22 -19.36 -1.20
CA LEU A 168 -27.21 -18.88 -0.25
C LEU A 168 -25.77 -19.04 -0.80
N ALA A 169 -25.55 -20.02 -1.67
CA ALA A 169 -24.25 -20.26 -2.31
C ALA A 169 -23.97 -19.33 -3.52
N GLY A 170 -24.96 -18.55 -3.97
CA GLY A 170 -24.86 -17.76 -5.19
C GLY A 170 -23.96 -16.52 -5.15
N ASN A 171 -23.46 -16.11 -3.97
CA ASN A 171 -22.67 -14.89 -3.84
C ASN A 171 -21.23 -15.17 -3.41
N LEU A 172 -20.49 -15.89 -4.26
CA LEU A 172 -19.06 -16.15 -4.07
C LEU A 172 -18.17 -15.08 -4.71
N ALA A 173 -18.74 -13.99 -5.22
CA ALA A 173 -18.00 -12.95 -5.92
C ALA A 173 -16.83 -12.40 -5.08
N GLY A 174 -17.05 -12.09 -3.80
CA GLY A 174 -16.00 -11.61 -2.91
C GLY A 174 -14.89 -12.63 -2.66
N MET A 175 -15.22 -13.93 -2.61
CA MET A 175 -14.24 -15.00 -2.52
C MET A 175 -13.45 -15.12 -3.83
N HIS A 176 -14.11 -15.05 -4.97
CA HIS A 176 -13.45 -15.09 -6.27
C HIS A 176 -12.50 -13.89 -6.44
N ASP A 177 -12.91 -12.68 -6.08
CA ASP A 177 -12.08 -11.48 -6.17
C ASP A 177 -10.87 -11.58 -5.24
N TYR A 178 -11.07 -12.06 -4.02
CA TYR A 178 -9.96 -12.34 -3.10
C TYR A 178 -8.97 -13.35 -3.67
N MET A 179 -9.47 -14.48 -4.22
CA MET A 179 -8.62 -15.53 -4.78
C MET A 179 -7.94 -15.10 -6.09
N ARG A 180 -8.55 -14.22 -6.90
CA ARG A 180 -7.87 -13.62 -8.06
C ARG A 180 -6.70 -12.74 -7.65
N ALA A 181 -6.87 -11.95 -6.60
CA ALA A 181 -5.86 -11.02 -6.09
C ALA A 181 -4.86 -11.68 -5.12
N TYR A 182 -5.01 -12.98 -4.82
CA TYR A 182 -4.21 -13.68 -3.81
C TYR A 182 -2.72 -13.72 -4.20
N PRO A 183 -1.82 -13.11 -3.41
CA PRO A 183 -0.45 -12.84 -3.85
C PRO A 183 0.51 -14.03 -3.70
N TYR A 184 0.14 -15.04 -2.93
CA TYR A 184 1.03 -16.14 -2.60
C TYR A 184 0.94 -17.27 -3.61
N THR A 185 2.06 -17.97 -3.83
CA THR A 185 2.24 -18.89 -4.96
C THR A 185 2.86 -20.24 -4.59
N CYS A 186 2.85 -20.64 -3.31
CA CYS A 186 3.26 -22.00 -2.96
C CYS A 186 2.27 -23.02 -3.56
N ILE A 187 2.66 -24.29 -3.68
CA ILE A 187 1.86 -25.30 -4.40
C ILE A 187 0.45 -25.46 -3.79
N GLU A 188 0.35 -25.47 -2.47
CA GLU A 188 -0.93 -25.55 -1.76
C GLU A 188 -1.85 -24.39 -2.15
N GLN A 189 -1.32 -23.19 -2.17
CA GLN A 189 -2.10 -21.98 -2.49
C GLN A 189 -2.48 -21.88 -3.96
N ARG A 190 -1.62 -22.39 -4.87
CA ARG A 190 -1.96 -22.53 -6.30
C ARG A 190 -3.12 -23.49 -6.50
N VAL A 191 -3.08 -24.63 -5.83
CA VAL A 191 -4.16 -25.64 -5.87
C VAL A 191 -5.45 -25.05 -5.28
N SER A 192 -5.39 -24.43 -4.11
CA SER A 192 -6.56 -23.80 -3.48
C SER A 192 -7.17 -22.71 -4.35
N ARG A 193 -6.33 -21.91 -5.01
CA ARG A 193 -6.76 -20.87 -5.95
C ARG A 193 -7.44 -21.44 -7.18
N ALA A 194 -6.88 -22.49 -7.79
CA ALA A 194 -7.44 -23.16 -8.93
C ALA A 194 -8.84 -23.74 -8.63
N LEU A 195 -8.98 -24.40 -7.48
CA LEU A 195 -10.25 -24.96 -7.02
C LEU A 195 -11.29 -23.87 -6.70
N ALA A 196 -10.88 -22.82 -5.97
CA ALA A 196 -11.81 -21.76 -5.59
C ALA A 196 -12.32 -20.93 -6.78
N LEU A 197 -11.52 -20.82 -7.85
CA LEU A 197 -11.88 -20.10 -9.08
C LEU A 197 -12.51 -21.01 -10.16
N ASP A 198 -12.55 -22.32 -9.93
CA ASP A 198 -12.91 -23.33 -10.91
C ASP A 198 -12.14 -23.15 -12.23
N ASP A 199 -10.83 -22.89 -12.12
CA ASP A 199 -9.96 -22.54 -13.25
C ASP A 199 -9.08 -23.73 -13.65
N ALA A 200 -9.45 -24.38 -14.76
CA ALA A 200 -8.71 -25.52 -15.30
C ALA A 200 -7.27 -25.18 -15.73
N GLY A 201 -7.01 -23.92 -16.16
CA GLY A 201 -5.67 -23.47 -16.55
C GLY A 201 -4.74 -23.36 -15.33
N LEU A 202 -5.22 -22.74 -14.25
CA LEU A 202 -4.50 -22.68 -12.98
C LEU A 202 -4.26 -24.08 -12.38
N TRP A 203 -5.24 -24.98 -12.55
CA TRP A 203 -5.09 -26.37 -12.12
C TRP A 203 -3.99 -27.08 -12.90
N ALA A 204 -3.98 -26.97 -14.23
CA ALA A 204 -2.96 -27.57 -15.08
C ALA A 204 -1.55 -27.04 -14.76
N ASP A 205 -1.43 -25.70 -14.55
CA ASP A 205 -0.15 -25.10 -14.11
C ASP A 205 0.32 -25.66 -12.76
N ALA A 206 -0.57 -25.77 -11.77
CA ALA A 206 -0.25 -26.33 -10.47
C ALA A 206 0.21 -27.79 -10.58
N MET A 207 -0.49 -28.62 -11.37
CA MET A 207 -0.15 -30.03 -11.56
C MET A 207 1.17 -30.22 -12.31
N SER A 208 1.50 -29.37 -13.27
CA SER A 208 2.78 -29.43 -13.98
C SER A 208 3.98 -29.18 -13.07
N ARG A 209 3.80 -28.45 -11.98
CA ARG A 209 4.83 -28.10 -11.00
C ARG A 209 4.93 -29.10 -9.84
N LEU A 210 3.91 -29.91 -9.63
CA LEU A 210 3.85 -30.87 -8.52
C LEU A 210 5.09 -31.77 -8.42
N PRO A 211 5.65 -32.31 -9.53
CA PRO A 211 6.85 -33.16 -9.44
C PRO A 211 8.10 -32.46 -8.88
N SER A 212 8.15 -31.11 -8.93
CA SER A 212 9.27 -30.37 -8.35
C SER A 212 9.13 -30.13 -6.84
N HIS A 213 8.01 -30.55 -6.25
CA HIS A 213 7.72 -30.44 -4.81
C HIS A 213 7.66 -31.78 -4.11
N LEU A 214 7.86 -32.88 -4.84
CA LEU A 214 7.97 -34.25 -4.34
C LEU A 214 9.44 -34.71 -4.33
#